data_9cc8927ce26a169ad0e368387b1d7657
#
_entry.id   9cc8927ce26a169ad0e368387b1d7657
#
_cell.length_a   1.000
_cell.length_b   1.000
_cell.length_c   1.000
_cell.angle_alpha   90.00
_cell.angle_beta   90.00
_cell.angle_gamma   90.00
#
_symmetry.space_group_name_H-M   'P 1'
#
loop_
_entity.id
_entity.type
_entity.pdbx_description
1 polymer ?
#
loop_
_entity_poly.entity_id
_entity_poly.type
_entity_poly.pdbx_seq_one_letter_code
_entity_poly.pdbx_strand_id
1 'polypeptide(L)' 'MNIQEKFKAIRKQRKLSLRDLANVAGSASSISDFEKGKTNLSNDVLLQLLGFMVVEINEVFEWSAFQDAEFLELMTQV' A
#
# COMPACT_ATOMS: atom_id res chain seq x y z
N MET A 1 8.70 12.00 -4.01
CA MET A 1 7.28 11.57 -3.87
C MET A 1 6.99 11.30 -2.41
N ASN A 2 5.99 11.93 -1.86
CA ASN A 2 5.63 11.72 -0.46
C ASN A 2 4.67 10.55 -0.31
N ILE A 3 4.32 10.22 0.93
CA ILE A 3 3.50 9.04 1.18
C ILE A 3 2.10 9.17 0.60
N GLN A 4 1.53 10.37 0.60
CA GLN A 4 0.21 10.60 0.04
C GLN A 4 0.20 10.31 -1.46
N GLU A 5 1.21 10.76 -2.15
CA GLU A 5 1.33 10.52 -3.58
C GLU A 5 1.57 9.05 -3.90
N LYS A 6 2.43 8.40 -3.12
CA LYS A 6 2.69 6.97 -3.30
C LYS A 6 1.43 6.15 -3.04
N PHE A 7 0.70 6.50 -2.00
CA PHE A 7 -0.54 5.82 -1.66
C PHE A 7 -1.53 5.90 -2.82
N LYS A 8 -1.72 7.09 -3.35
CA LYS A 8 -2.63 7.30 -4.47
C LYS A 8 -2.17 6.53 -5.71
N ALA A 9 -0.86 6.55 -5.98
CA ALA A 9 -0.31 5.86 -7.13
C ALA A 9 -0.53 4.35 -7.04
N ILE A 10 -0.28 3.78 -5.87
CA ILE A 10 -0.50 2.34 -5.66
C ILE A 10 -1.97 2.00 -5.83
N ARG A 11 -2.86 2.80 -5.24
CA ARG A 11 -4.29 2.58 -5.37
C ARG A 11 -4.73 2.55 -6.82
N LYS A 12 -4.27 3.54 -7.59
CA LYS A 12 -4.65 3.62 -9.00
C LYS A 12 -4.04 2.48 -9.81
N GLN A 13 -2.82 2.12 -9.50
CA GLN A 13 -2.16 1.00 -10.17
C GLN A 13 -2.92 -0.30 -9.95
N ARG A 14 -3.50 -0.47 -8.77
CA ARG A 14 -4.30 -1.63 -8.45
C ARG A 14 -5.73 -1.51 -8.92
N LYS A 15 -6.09 -0.38 -9.53
CA LYS A 15 -7.43 -0.11 -10.04
C LYS A 15 -8.49 -0.15 -8.93
N LEU A 16 -8.13 0.31 -7.76
CA LEU A 16 -9.02 0.36 -6.61
C LEU A 16 -9.67 1.74 -6.52
N SER A 17 -10.96 1.75 -6.23
CA SER A 17 -11.66 3.00 -5.97
C SER A 17 -11.48 3.40 -4.51
N LEU A 18 -11.83 4.66 -4.22
CA LEU A 18 -11.84 5.10 -2.83
C LEU A 18 -12.84 4.29 -2.01
N ARG A 19 -13.96 3.92 -2.63
CA ARG A 19 -14.96 3.09 -1.96
C ARG A 19 -14.41 1.71 -1.64
N ASP A 20 -13.63 1.12 -2.55
CA ASP A 20 -13.02 -0.18 -2.28
C ASP A 20 -12.16 -0.12 -1.03
N LEU A 21 -11.37 0.94 -0.88
CA LEU A 21 -10.55 1.10 0.30
C LEU A 21 -11.39 1.39 1.54
N ALA A 22 -12.45 2.16 1.40
CA ALA A 22 -13.30 2.49 2.53
C ALA A 22 -14.01 1.24 3.08
N ASN A 23 -14.21 0.23 2.26
CA ASN A 23 -14.76 -1.04 2.71
C ASN A 23 -13.78 -1.79 3.62
N VAL A 24 -12.50 -1.49 3.53
CA VAL A 24 -11.47 -2.08 4.38
C VAL A 24 -11.34 -1.28 5.67
N ALA A 25 -11.15 0.02 5.55
CA ALA A 25 -10.95 0.91 6.70
C ALA A 25 -11.16 2.35 6.28
N GLY A 26 -11.59 3.17 7.24
CA GLY A 26 -11.79 4.59 7.01
C GLY A 26 -13.03 4.90 6.19
N SER A 27 -13.03 6.06 5.56
CA SER A 27 -14.13 6.50 4.70
C SER A 27 -13.57 7.03 3.40
N ALA A 28 -14.40 7.02 2.36
CA ALA A 28 -13.95 7.51 1.05
C ALA A 28 -13.50 8.96 1.13
N SER A 29 -14.21 9.81 1.88
CA SER A 29 -13.84 11.22 1.98
C SER A 29 -12.55 11.41 2.76
N SER A 30 -12.34 10.67 3.85
CA SER A 30 -11.11 10.80 4.63
C SER A 30 -9.90 10.31 3.81
N ILE A 31 -10.06 9.25 3.06
CA ILE A 31 -8.99 8.75 2.21
C ILE A 31 -8.67 9.74 1.10
N SER A 32 -9.71 10.30 0.48
CA SER A 32 -9.52 11.33 -0.55
C SER A 32 -8.77 12.53 -0.01
N ASP A 33 -9.14 13.02 1.18
CA ASP A 33 -8.49 14.15 1.79
C ASP A 33 -7.02 13.83 2.14
N PHE A 34 -6.76 12.61 2.57
CA PHE A 34 -5.40 12.17 2.82
C PHE A 34 -4.58 12.22 1.53
N GLU A 35 -5.12 11.71 0.43
CA GLU A 35 -4.41 11.70 -0.86
C GLU A 35 -4.12 13.10 -1.36
N LYS A 36 -4.98 14.06 -1.02
CA LYS A 36 -4.79 15.45 -1.39
C LYS A 36 -3.86 16.21 -0.45
N GLY A 37 -3.42 15.56 0.61
CA GLY A 37 -2.57 16.19 1.60
C GLY A 37 -3.30 17.10 2.56
N LYS A 38 -4.63 17.02 2.63
CA LYS A 38 -5.41 17.90 3.50
C LYS A 38 -5.46 17.41 4.95
N THR A 39 -5.51 16.10 5.14
CA THR A 39 -5.57 15.51 6.47
C THR A 39 -4.72 14.26 6.50
N ASN A 40 -4.44 13.78 7.71
CA ASN A 40 -3.76 12.50 7.91
C ASN A 40 -4.79 11.43 8.23
N LEU A 41 -4.45 10.19 7.90
CA LEU A 41 -5.21 9.04 8.36
C LEU A 41 -4.62 8.57 9.69
N SER A 42 -5.45 7.96 10.54
CA SER A 42 -4.90 7.33 11.74
C SER A 42 -3.97 6.20 11.33
N ASN A 43 -3.03 5.88 12.22
CA ASN A 43 -2.08 4.81 11.92
C ASN A 43 -2.79 3.48 11.66
N ASP A 44 -3.83 3.19 12.43
CA ASP A 44 -4.58 1.95 12.25
C ASP A 44 -5.18 1.86 10.85
N VAL A 45 -5.84 2.93 10.42
CA VAL A 45 -6.46 2.95 9.10
C VAL A 45 -5.40 2.86 8.02
N LEU A 46 -4.35 3.64 8.14
CA LEU A 46 -3.29 3.66 7.14
C LEU A 46 -2.64 2.28 7.01
N LEU A 47 -2.32 1.64 8.12
CA LEU A 47 -1.71 0.32 8.10
C LEU A 47 -2.62 -0.73 7.49
N GLN A 48 -3.91 -0.67 7.80
CA GLN A 48 -4.86 -1.62 7.21
C GLN A 48 -4.96 -1.44 5.71
N LEU A 49 -5.01 -0.20 5.25
CA LEU A 49 -5.12 0.07 3.81
C LEU A 49 -3.84 -0.30 3.07
N LEU A 50 -2.69 0.05 3.63
CA LEU A 50 -1.41 -0.32 3.03
C LEU A 50 -1.23 -1.82 3.01
N GLY A 51 -1.58 -2.49 4.10
CA GLY A 51 -1.50 -3.95 4.16
C GLY A 51 -2.36 -4.60 3.09
N PHE A 52 -3.57 -4.10 2.91
CA PHE A 52 -4.47 -4.61 1.89
C PHE A 52 -3.86 -4.46 0.48
N MET A 53 -3.35 -3.27 0.18
CA MET A 53 -2.79 -3.01 -1.14
C MET A 53 -1.47 -3.74 -1.40
N VAL A 54 -0.61 -3.77 -0.39
CA VAL A 54 0.74 -4.33 -0.53
C VAL A 54 0.71 -5.85 -0.56
N VAL A 55 -0.17 -6.47 0.20
CA VAL A 55 -0.28 -7.93 0.19
C VAL A 55 -0.57 -8.44 -1.22
N GLU A 56 -1.47 -7.78 -1.93
CA GLU A 56 -1.74 -8.18 -3.31
C GLU A 56 -0.52 -8.05 -4.21
N ILE A 57 0.23 -6.96 -4.03
CA ILE A 57 1.45 -6.76 -4.80
C ILE A 57 2.46 -7.86 -4.48
N ASN A 58 2.63 -8.18 -3.22
CA ASN A 58 3.57 -9.20 -2.80
C ASN A 58 3.24 -10.57 -3.37
N GLU A 59 1.97 -10.93 -3.39
CA GLU A 59 1.58 -12.23 -3.91
C GLU A 59 1.92 -12.39 -5.39
N VAL A 60 1.77 -11.32 -6.16
CA VAL A 60 1.89 -11.40 -7.59
C VAL A 60 3.27 -10.98 -8.08
N PHE A 61 3.91 -10.06 -7.40
CA PHE A 61 5.06 -9.38 -7.94
C PHE A 61 6.28 -9.46 -7.02
N GLU A 62 6.12 -9.06 -5.77
CA GLU A 62 7.26 -8.89 -4.87
C GLU A 62 7.93 -10.20 -4.50
N TRP A 63 7.18 -11.26 -4.44
CA TRP A 63 7.77 -12.56 -4.15
C TRP A 63 8.78 -12.98 -5.18
N SER A 64 8.50 -12.68 -6.45
CA SER A 64 9.47 -12.99 -7.51
C SER A 64 10.76 -12.22 -7.30
N ALA A 65 10.66 -10.98 -6.90
CA ALA A 65 11.84 -10.17 -6.64
C ALA A 65 12.60 -10.68 -5.42
N PHE A 66 11.89 -11.11 -4.38
CA PHE A 66 12.53 -11.60 -3.18
C PHE A 66 13.21 -12.94 -3.37
N GLN A 67 12.91 -13.63 -4.45
CA GLN A 67 13.55 -14.89 -4.75
C GLN A 67 14.81 -14.72 -5.56
N ASP A 68 15.21 -13.49 -5.82
CA ASP A 68 16.48 -13.23 -6.46
C ASP A 68 17.61 -13.76 -5.62
N ALA A 69 18.64 -14.25 -6.29
CA ALA A 69 19.81 -14.80 -5.60
C ALA A 69 20.40 -13.83 -4.61
N GLU A 70 20.43 -12.56 -4.98
CA GLU A 70 20.98 -11.52 -4.12
C GLU A 70 20.25 -11.42 -2.80
N PHE A 71 18.94 -11.42 -2.85
CA PHE A 71 18.14 -11.34 -1.65
C PHE A 71 18.30 -12.59 -0.79
N LEU A 72 18.27 -13.74 -1.42
CA LEU A 72 18.45 -15.00 -0.70
C LEU A 72 19.81 -15.08 -0.04
N GLU A 73 20.84 -14.56 -0.70
CA GLU A 73 22.16 -14.51 -0.11
C GLU A 73 22.16 -13.70 1.17
N LEU A 74 21.54 -12.54 1.16
CA LEU A 74 21.46 -11.70 2.34
C LEU A 74 20.76 -12.41 3.49
N MET A 75 19.74 -13.17 3.18
CA MET A 75 18.99 -13.90 4.20
C MET A 75 19.78 -15.09 4.75
N THR A 76 20.55 -15.73 3.92
CA THR A 76 21.26 -16.95 4.32
C THR A 76 22.62 -16.69 4.96
N GLN A 77 23.16 -15.53 4.77
CA GLN A 77 24.46 -15.19 5.36
C GLN A 77 24.35 -14.73 6.81
N VAL A 78 23.18 -14.63 7.34
CA VAL A 78 22.96 -14.20 8.72
C VAL A 78 23.08 -15.37 9.75
#